data_a6205fbb05859bd1a3005877a4b6dffa
#
_entry.id   a6205fbb05859bd1a3005877a4b6dffa
#
_cell.length_a   1.000
_cell.length_b   1.000
_cell.length_c   1.000
_cell.angle_alpha   90.00
_cell.angle_beta   90.00
_cell.angle_gamma   90.00
#
_symmetry.space_group_name_H-M   'P 1'
#
loop_
_entity.id
_entity.type
_entity.pdbx_description
1 polymer ?
#
loop_
_entity_poly.entity_id
_entity_poly.type
_entity_poly.pdbx_seq_one_letter_code
_entity_poly.pdbx_strand_id
1 'polypeptide(L)'
;LDGSVSREFVSAEVVELERRVPDMDYLTECDNRVWGCSNKENVIYACKLGDPTNWFSYRGIAADSYAVTVGSDGAFTGAATCMGYALFFKENTLHKLYGSKPSDFQLSSLRCRGVAKGAARSLCVINETLYYLSPDGVMAWDGSIPTKVSTALDPARLRNVKSALGGALDGRYYLHLVRGNGEAQAVRLLVYDTERGLWQEEDVCSYEMAGSGGQLYLWDGKAIWAADADREENWQQAGGIEDGVSFELVSGNIGLDSPEELYLSRLTLRLEAEVKSRIEVAVSYDSGAWETLAQLTADGRRCFDVPFVPRRCGSLRFRLKGRGQLTLRSLTRTSAAAKGGILAQEVN
;
A
#
# COMPACT_ATOMS: atom_id res chain seq x y z
N LEU A 1 16.86 47.18 45.02
CA LEU A 1 17.85 46.22 44.45
C LEU A 1 19.20 46.90 44.43
N ASP A 2 19.97 46.61 45.41
CA ASP A 2 21.31 47.13 45.55
C ASP A 2 22.26 46.33 44.62
N GLY A 3 22.82 46.65 43.67
CA GLY A 3 23.61 45.96 42.67
C GLY A 3 24.58 44.86 43.14
N SER A 4 24.41 44.31 44.35
CA SER A 4 25.28 43.26 44.91
C SER A 4 24.99 41.86 44.33
N VAL A 5 23.78 41.62 43.88
CA VAL A 5 23.36 40.31 43.28
C VAL A 5 23.90 40.10 41.84
N SER A 6 24.25 41.18 41.16
CA SER A 6 24.74 41.05 39.78
C SER A 6 26.22 40.58 39.68
N ARG A 7 26.98 40.56 40.81
CA ARG A 7 28.40 40.14 40.81
C ARG A 7 28.59 38.63 40.82
N GLU A 8 27.63 37.87 41.32
CA GLU A 8 27.72 36.39 41.32
C GLU A 8 27.48 35.78 39.93
N PHE A 9 26.79 36.47 39.04
CA PHE A 9 26.56 35.98 37.67
C PHE A 9 27.73 36.23 36.72
N VAL A 10 28.74 37.02 37.11
CA VAL A 10 29.85 37.36 36.24
C VAL A 10 30.90 36.23 36.16
N SER A 11 30.82 35.25 37.05
CA SER A 11 31.73 34.07 37.07
C SER A 11 31.05 32.77 36.56
N ALA A 12 29.83 32.84 36.04
CA ALA A 12 29.24 31.69 35.40
C ALA A 12 30.00 31.39 34.11
N GLU A 13 30.64 30.22 34.02
CA GLU A 13 31.17 29.70 32.76
C GLU A 13 30.07 29.78 31.72
N VAL A 14 30.34 30.44 30.62
CA VAL A 14 29.46 30.41 29.46
C VAL A 14 29.55 29.01 28.91
N VAL A 15 28.63 28.14 29.30
CA VAL A 15 28.48 26.84 28.65
C VAL A 15 27.96 27.12 27.26
N GLU A 16 28.81 26.94 26.27
CA GLU A 16 28.39 26.93 24.87
C GLU A 16 27.43 25.72 24.68
N LEU A 17 26.14 25.99 24.68
CA LEU A 17 25.17 24.99 24.32
C LEU A 17 25.34 24.69 22.83
N GLU A 18 25.88 23.54 22.52
CA GLU A 18 26.03 23.04 21.18
C GLU A 18 24.61 22.88 20.56
N ARG A 19 24.26 23.77 19.63
CA ARG A 19 22.98 23.77 18.97
C ARG A 19 23.02 22.75 17.84
N ARG A 20 22.62 21.51 18.12
CA ARG A 20 22.54 20.44 17.13
C ARG A 20 21.11 20.24 16.69
N VAL A 21 20.97 19.84 15.41
CA VAL A 21 19.71 19.22 14.94
C VAL A 21 19.52 17.94 15.76
N PRO A 22 18.31 17.69 16.31
CA PRO A 22 18.04 16.47 17.06
C PRO A 22 18.35 15.22 16.22
N ASP A 23 18.77 14.14 16.88
CA ASP A 23 18.96 12.85 16.23
C ASP A 23 17.60 12.21 16.01
N MET A 24 17.16 12.12 14.74
CA MET A 24 15.83 11.71 14.36
C MET A 24 15.85 10.55 13.37
N ASP A 25 14.99 9.57 13.59
CA ASP A 25 14.89 8.37 12.76
C ASP A 25 13.97 8.57 11.54
N TYR A 26 12.89 9.33 11.71
CA TYR A 26 11.89 9.58 10.64
C TYR A 26 11.50 11.04 10.62
N LEU A 27 11.34 11.56 9.41
CA LEU A 27 11.01 12.96 9.15
C LEU A 27 9.77 13.07 8.26
N THR A 28 9.02 14.15 8.43
CA THR A 28 7.96 14.59 7.52
C THR A 28 7.87 16.11 7.50
N GLU A 29 7.32 16.68 6.45
CA GLU A 29 7.02 18.11 6.35
C GLU A 29 5.53 18.32 6.60
N CYS A 30 5.17 19.31 7.41
CA CYS A 30 3.79 19.73 7.64
C CYS A 30 3.77 21.20 8.04
N ASP A 31 2.94 21.99 7.38
CA ASP A 31 2.72 23.42 7.67
C ASP A 31 4.02 24.24 7.76
N ASN A 32 4.88 24.13 6.75
CA ASN A 32 6.19 24.81 6.66
C ASN A 32 7.11 24.50 7.84
N ARG A 33 6.96 23.36 8.49
CA ARG A 33 7.87 22.84 9.49
C ARG A 33 8.36 21.47 9.08
N VAL A 34 9.61 21.18 9.33
CA VAL A 34 10.10 19.80 9.37
C VAL A 34 9.78 19.25 10.75
N TRP A 35 9.12 18.13 10.75
CA TRP A 35 8.80 17.33 11.93
C TRP A 35 9.63 16.06 11.92
N GLY A 36 10.03 15.59 13.09
CA GLY A 36 10.77 14.34 13.18
C GLY A 36 10.57 13.65 14.51
N CYS A 37 10.93 12.38 14.59
CA CYS A 37 10.85 11.62 15.82
C CYS A 37 12.16 10.87 16.10
N SER A 38 12.50 10.79 17.38
CA SER A 38 13.69 10.10 17.89
C SER A 38 13.31 8.85 18.66
N ASN A 39 13.81 7.71 18.24
CA ASN A 39 13.66 6.45 18.97
C ASN A 39 14.48 6.43 20.26
N LYS A 40 15.62 7.09 20.25
CA LYS A 40 16.52 7.17 21.41
C LYS A 40 15.89 7.90 22.57
N GLU A 41 15.19 9.00 22.29
CA GLU A 41 14.62 9.90 23.30
C GLU A 41 13.12 9.71 23.47
N ASN A 42 12.47 9.00 22.53
CA ASN A 42 11.01 8.83 22.45
C ASN A 42 10.29 10.18 22.38
N VAL A 43 10.82 11.09 21.56
CA VAL A 43 10.37 12.49 21.43
C VAL A 43 10.03 12.77 19.97
N ILE A 44 8.98 13.55 19.77
CA ILE A 44 8.64 14.18 18.50
C ILE A 44 9.07 15.63 18.55
N TYR A 45 9.81 16.06 17.52
CA TYR A 45 10.34 17.40 17.36
C TYR A 45 9.73 18.13 16.17
N ALA A 46 9.65 19.46 16.26
CA ALA A 46 9.42 20.33 15.11
C ALA A 46 10.44 21.46 15.07
N CYS A 47 10.94 21.76 13.88
CA CYS A 47 11.78 22.92 13.67
C CYS A 47 10.99 24.23 13.86
N LYS A 48 11.70 25.35 13.93
CA LYS A 48 11.11 26.69 13.86
C LYS A 48 10.38 26.84 12.51
N LEU A 49 9.24 27.54 12.52
CA LEU A 49 8.44 27.79 11.32
C LEU A 49 9.29 28.43 10.23
N GLY A 50 9.34 27.79 9.04
CA GLY A 50 10.09 28.24 7.89
C GLY A 50 11.62 28.18 8.01
N ASP A 51 12.16 27.60 9.09
CA ASP A 51 13.60 27.45 9.31
C ASP A 51 13.96 26.03 9.74
N PRO A 52 14.25 25.12 8.80
CA PRO A 52 14.54 23.71 9.09
C PRO A 52 15.87 23.48 9.81
N THR A 53 16.68 24.51 9.94
CA THR A 53 17.98 24.42 10.65
C THR A 53 17.86 24.74 12.13
N ASN A 54 16.77 25.38 12.55
CA ASN A 54 16.55 25.84 13.91
C ASN A 54 15.54 24.96 14.68
N TRP A 55 16.06 24.21 15.63
CA TRP A 55 15.28 23.29 16.49
C TRP A 55 15.27 23.74 17.97
N PHE A 56 15.75 24.96 18.26
CA PHE A 56 16.09 25.43 19.61
C PHE A 56 15.44 26.77 19.96
N SER A 57 14.45 27.21 19.21
CA SER A 57 13.76 28.47 19.49
C SER A 57 12.57 28.21 20.42
N TYR A 58 12.64 28.67 21.66
CA TYR A 58 11.61 28.51 22.69
C TYR A 58 11.38 29.87 23.37
N ARG A 59 10.87 30.82 22.61
CA ARG A 59 10.66 32.23 23.07
C ARG A 59 9.20 32.52 23.46
N GLY A 60 8.29 31.55 23.28
CA GLY A 60 6.87 31.71 23.51
C GLY A 60 6.12 32.35 22.36
N ILE A 61 6.69 32.35 21.14
CA ILE A 61 6.05 32.89 19.93
C ILE A 61 5.54 31.77 19.00
N ALA A 62 4.63 32.12 18.11
CA ALA A 62 3.99 31.16 17.20
C ALA A 62 4.97 30.44 16.26
N ALA A 63 6.10 31.07 15.96
CA ALA A 63 7.11 30.50 15.07
C ALA A 63 8.10 29.55 15.76
N ASP A 64 8.05 29.40 17.07
CA ASP A 64 9.03 28.63 17.84
C ASP A 64 9.09 27.14 17.45
N SER A 65 10.21 26.53 17.78
CA SER A 65 10.39 25.07 17.74
C SER A 65 9.47 24.38 18.75
N TYR A 66 9.27 23.07 18.58
CA TYR A 66 8.44 22.28 19.48
C TYR A 66 9.09 20.91 19.74
N ALA A 67 8.86 20.41 20.93
CA ALA A 67 9.24 19.06 21.33
C ALA A 67 8.22 18.47 22.28
N VAL A 68 7.86 17.20 22.09
CA VAL A 68 6.93 16.48 22.98
C VAL A 68 7.40 15.05 23.17
N THR A 69 7.49 14.63 24.44
CA THR A 69 7.76 13.23 24.79
C THR A 69 6.53 12.38 24.60
N VAL A 70 6.71 11.21 24.03
CA VAL A 70 5.64 10.25 23.72
C VAL A 70 5.63 9.15 24.77
N GLY A 71 4.46 8.93 25.40
CA GLY A 71 4.32 7.93 26.46
C GLY A 71 4.02 6.51 26.00
N SER A 72 3.90 6.26 24.67
CA SER A 72 3.61 4.93 24.13
C SER A 72 4.87 4.06 24.04
N ASP A 73 4.68 2.74 24.20
CA ASP A 73 5.75 1.77 24.05
C ASP A 73 6.15 1.52 22.59
N GLY A 74 7.36 0.98 22.43
CA GLY A 74 7.89 0.58 21.14
C GLY A 74 8.60 1.74 20.39
N ALA A 75 9.35 1.38 19.37
CA ALA A 75 10.07 2.31 18.52
C ALA A 75 9.13 2.92 17.47
N PHE A 76 9.43 4.14 17.05
CA PHE A 76 8.81 4.72 15.86
C PHE A 76 9.22 3.91 14.62
N THR A 77 8.29 3.75 13.71
CA THR A 77 8.43 2.95 12.50
C THR A 77 8.16 3.73 11.23
N GLY A 78 7.74 4.99 11.33
CA GLY A 78 7.52 5.85 10.19
C GLY A 78 6.92 7.20 10.59
N ALA A 79 7.00 8.16 9.67
CA ALA A 79 6.35 9.46 9.76
C ALA A 79 5.79 9.84 8.39
N ALA A 80 4.65 10.54 8.38
CA ALA A 80 4.02 11.05 7.16
C ALA A 80 3.16 12.27 7.47
N THR A 81 2.85 13.04 6.43
CA THR A 81 1.85 14.10 6.50
C THR A 81 0.66 13.70 5.67
N CYS A 82 -0.51 13.79 6.25
CA CYS A 82 -1.78 13.52 5.56
C CYS A 82 -2.87 14.40 6.14
N MET A 83 -3.72 14.98 5.27
CA MET A 83 -4.86 15.84 5.67
C MET A 83 -4.45 17.01 6.59
N GLY A 84 -3.24 17.57 6.40
CA GLY A 84 -2.71 18.65 7.24
C GLY A 84 -2.26 18.24 8.65
N TYR A 85 -2.11 16.94 8.90
CA TYR A 85 -1.61 16.42 10.17
C TYR A 85 -0.23 15.82 10.02
N ALA A 86 0.66 16.10 10.97
CA ALA A 86 1.89 15.34 11.12
C ALA A 86 1.59 14.04 11.89
N LEU A 87 1.90 12.92 11.28
CA LEU A 87 1.60 11.57 11.73
C LEU A 87 2.89 10.81 12.06
N PHE A 88 2.94 10.18 13.21
CA PHE A 88 4.07 9.36 13.65
C PHE A 88 3.58 7.98 14.04
N PHE A 89 4.19 6.97 13.45
CA PHE A 89 3.76 5.59 13.61
C PHE A 89 4.73 4.81 14.49
N LYS A 90 4.15 3.97 15.33
CA LYS A 90 4.77 2.78 15.92
C LYS A 90 4.01 1.56 15.42
N GLU A 91 4.48 0.34 15.63
CA GLU A 91 3.77 -0.85 15.12
C GLU A 91 2.33 -0.99 15.63
N ASN A 92 2.04 -0.48 16.84
CA ASN A 92 0.73 -0.63 17.48
C ASN A 92 0.08 0.70 17.89
N THR A 93 0.61 1.82 17.42
CA THR A 93 0.10 3.15 17.77
C THR A 93 0.33 4.13 16.64
N LEU A 94 -0.66 4.97 16.39
CA LEU A 94 -0.59 6.14 15.54
C LEU A 94 -0.67 7.39 16.42
N HIS A 95 0.31 8.24 16.32
CA HIS A 95 0.34 9.57 16.93
C HIS A 95 -0.01 10.60 15.87
N LYS A 96 -1.07 11.36 16.12
CA LYS A 96 -1.52 12.47 15.29
C LYS A 96 -1.27 13.77 16.01
N LEU A 97 -0.56 14.67 15.38
CA LEU A 97 -0.26 15.99 15.89
C LEU A 97 -1.02 17.04 15.09
N TYR A 98 -1.69 17.94 15.76
CA TYR A 98 -2.50 19.00 15.19
C TYR A 98 -2.41 20.27 16.04
N GLY A 99 -2.78 21.39 15.46
CA GLY A 99 -2.64 22.73 16.01
C GLY A 99 -1.92 23.64 15.02
N SER A 100 -1.89 24.95 15.29
CA SER A 100 -1.29 25.96 14.38
C SER A 100 0.03 26.54 14.91
N LYS A 101 0.30 26.39 16.21
CA LYS A 101 1.47 26.97 16.86
C LYS A 101 1.85 26.16 18.11
N PRO A 102 3.08 26.26 18.63
CA PRO A 102 3.55 25.45 19.74
C PRO A 102 2.67 25.50 20.99
N SER A 103 1.99 26.61 21.26
CA SER A 103 1.11 26.76 22.43
C SER A 103 -0.24 26.03 22.30
N ASP A 104 -0.63 25.64 21.10
CA ASP A 104 -1.88 24.92 20.85
C ASP A 104 -1.67 23.54 20.17
N PHE A 105 -0.44 23.13 19.97
CA PHE A 105 -0.16 21.78 19.48
C PHE A 105 -0.65 20.72 20.45
N GLN A 106 -1.40 19.77 19.92
CA GLN A 106 -1.93 18.65 20.66
C GLN A 106 -1.53 17.33 20.03
N LEU A 107 -1.10 16.40 20.87
CA LEU A 107 -0.76 15.04 20.46
C LEU A 107 -1.90 14.09 20.82
N SER A 108 -2.54 13.52 19.81
CA SER A 108 -3.53 12.46 19.98
C SER A 108 -2.87 11.11 19.66
N SER A 109 -3.07 10.13 20.52
CA SER A 109 -2.53 8.78 20.35
C SER A 109 -3.66 7.78 20.19
N LEU A 110 -3.66 7.08 19.03
CA LEU A 110 -4.63 6.05 18.70
C LEU A 110 -3.96 4.69 18.76
N ARG A 111 -4.47 3.78 19.58
CA ARG A 111 -4.02 2.38 19.57
C ARG A 111 -4.62 1.66 18.38
N CYS A 112 -3.80 1.41 17.38
CA CYS A 112 -4.17 0.72 16.13
C CYS A 112 -2.94 0.07 15.53
N ARG A 113 -3.11 -0.71 14.46
CA ARG A 113 -1.98 -1.22 13.67
C ARG A 113 -1.35 -0.07 12.89
N GLY A 114 -0.13 0.29 13.25
CA GLY A 114 0.67 1.27 12.54
C GLY A 114 1.61 0.62 11.52
N VAL A 115 2.67 1.32 11.14
CA VAL A 115 3.62 0.87 10.11
C VAL A 115 4.49 -0.28 10.63
N ALA A 116 4.67 -1.31 9.82
CA ALA A 116 5.57 -2.42 10.16
C ALA A 116 7.04 -1.95 10.17
N LYS A 117 7.84 -2.59 11.00
CA LYS A 117 9.30 -2.32 11.03
C LYS A 117 9.91 -2.56 9.64
N GLY A 118 10.70 -1.60 9.15
CA GLY A 118 11.29 -1.63 7.81
C GLY A 118 10.37 -1.19 6.69
N ALA A 119 9.11 -0.84 6.99
CA ALA A 119 8.12 -0.44 5.99
C ALA A 119 7.80 1.08 6.00
N ALA A 120 8.64 1.92 6.60
CA ALA A 120 8.42 3.38 6.64
C ALA A 120 8.18 3.97 5.24
N ARG A 121 8.91 3.49 4.25
CA ARG A 121 8.80 3.97 2.87
C ARG A 121 7.56 3.44 2.12
N SER A 122 6.74 2.58 2.74
CA SER A 122 5.45 2.18 2.19
C SER A 122 4.35 3.23 2.36
N LEU A 123 4.58 4.24 3.22
CA LEU A 123 3.64 5.35 3.43
C LEU A 123 3.42 6.13 2.14
N CYS A 124 2.19 6.19 1.67
CA CYS A 124 1.81 6.87 0.43
C CYS A 124 0.40 7.44 0.53
N VAL A 125 0.24 8.71 0.19
CA VAL A 125 -1.07 9.38 0.19
C VAL A 125 -1.68 9.34 -1.21
N ILE A 126 -2.91 8.88 -1.30
CA ILE A 126 -3.70 8.82 -2.54
C ILE A 126 -5.11 9.33 -2.22
N ASN A 127 -5.54 10.37 -2.89
CA ASN A 127 -6.87 10.97 -2.69
C ASN A 127 -7.20 11.18 -1.20
N GLU A 128 -6.30 11.88 -0.47
CA GLU A 128 -6.42 12.19 0.96
C GLU A 128 -6.41 10.97 1.90
N THR A 129 -6.26 9.76 1.38
CA THR A 129 -6.14 8.53 2.16
C THR A 129 -4.68 8.09 2.23
N LEU A 130 -4.18 7.79 3.42
CA LEU A 130 -2.82 7.30 3.64
C LEU A 130 -2.81 5.77 3.64
N TYR A 131 -2.08 5.18 2.70
CA TYR A 131 -1.86 3.73 2.60
C TYR A 131 -0.49 3.36 3.15
N TYR A 132 -0.41 2.23 3.82
CA TYR A 132 0.86 1.73 4.38
C TYR A 132 0.82 0.23 4.70
N LEU A 133 2.00 -0.39 4.76
CA LEU A 133 2.15 -1.76 5.21
C LEU A 133 2.24 -1.81 6.74
N SER A 134 1.34 -2.55 7.37
CA SER A 134 1.35 -2.87 8.80
C SER A 134 1.80 -4.33 9.02
N PRO A 135 2.08 -4.74 10.27
CA PRO A 135 2.35 -6.15 10.59
C PRO A 135 1.24 -7.12 10.17
N ASP A 136 -0.01 -6.66 10.12
CA ASP A 136 -1.18 -7.49 9.81
C ASP A 136 -1.61 -7.40 8.33
N GLY A 137 -0.98 -6.54 7.54
CA GLY A 137 -1.32 -6.32 6.13
C GLY A 137 -1.34 -4.85 5.75
N VAL A 138 -1.87 -4.54 4.58
CA VAL A 138 -1.97 -3.16 4.10
C VAL A 138 -3.17 -2.48 4.70
N MET A 139 -2.94 -1.28 5.23
CA MET A 139 -3.94 -0.44 5.89
C MET A 139 -4.18 0.83 5.08
N ALA A 140 -5.38 1.37 5.18
CA ALA A 140 -5.78 2.69 4.71
C ALA A 140 -6.27 3.52 5.89
N TRP A 141 -5.79 4.76 6.01
CA TRP A 141 -6.20 5.72 7.02
C TRP A 141 -6.77 6.98 6.36
N ASP A 142 -7.98 7.33 6.72
CA ASP A 142 -8.79 8.45 6.19
C ASP A 142 -9.06 9.56 7.23
N GLY A 143 -8.26 9.60 8.28
CA GLY A 143 -8.45 10.54 9.38
C GLY A 143 -9.03 9.89 10.65
N SER A 144 -9.61 8.70 10.54
CA SER A 144 -10.25 7.96 11.64
C SER A 144 -9.42 6.73 12.08
N ILE A 145 -10.03 5.56 12.17
CA ILE A 145 -9.36 4.31 12.52
C ILE A 145 -8.88 3.64 11.23
N PRO A 146 -7.60 3.24 11.14
CA PRO A 146 -7.10 2.55 9.95
C PRO A 146 -7.88 1.27 9.65
N THR A 147 -8.25 1.08 8.39
CA THR A 147 -8.95 -0.09 7.89
C THR A 147 -8.04 -0.97 7.06
N LYS A 148 -8.20 -2.30 7.15
CA LYS A 148 -7.39 -3.24 6.39
C LYS A 148 -7.95 -3.40 4.98
N VAL A 149 -7.17 -3.04 3.95
CA VAL A 149 -7.55 -3.16 2.53
C VAL A 149 -7.00 -4.42 1.85
N SER A 150 -6.12 -5.16 2.53
CA SER A 150 -5.50 -6.38 1.98
C SER A 150 -6.20 -7.68 2.39
N THR A 151 -7.48 -7.64 2.75
CA THR A 151 -8.24 -8.83 3.15
C THR A 151 -8.39 -9.84 2.02
N ALA A 152 -8.44 -9.39 0.77
CA ALA A 152 -8.51 -10.25 -0.41
C ALA A 152 -7.17 -10.88 -0.82
N LEU A 153 -6.05 -10.39 -0.28
CA LEU A 153 -4.74 -10.98 -0.54
C LEU A 153 -4.49 -12.21 0.32
N ASP A 154 -3.83 -13.21 -0.27
CA ASP A 154 -3.25 -14.30 0.52
C ASP A 154 -2.24 -13.71 1.54
N PRO A 155 -2.46 -13.91 2.85
CA PRO A 155 -1.56 -13.41 3.88
C PRO A 155 -0.10 -13.87 3.71
N ALA A 156 0.13 -15.00 3.05
CA ALA A 156 1.48 -15.48 2.74
C ALA A 156 2.26 -14.52 1.84
N ARG A 157 1.58 -13.70 1.03
CA ARG A 157 2.21 -12.70 0.17
C ARG A 157 2.83 -11.54 0.95
N LEU A 158 2.32 -11.25 2.15
CA LEU A 158 2.75 -10.13 3.01
C LEU A 158 3.60 -10.59 4.20
N ARG A 159 4.00 -11.87 4.26
CA ARG A 159 4.86 -12.38 5.35
C ARG A 159 6.34 -12.19 5.05
N ASN A 160 7.14 -12.08 6.10
CA ASN A 160 8.61 -11.97 6.05
C ASN A 160 9.09 -10.81 5.17
N VAL A 161 8.42 -9.68 5.24
CA VAL A 161 8.83 -8.46 4.55
C VAL A 161 9.98 -7.82 5.32
N LYS A 162 11.10 -7.59 4.62
CA LYS A 162 12.26 -6.87 5.15
C LYS A 162 12.15 -5.38 4.95
N SER A 163 11.69 -4.98 3.77
CA SER A 163 11.46 -3.59 3.42
C SER A 163 10.30 -3.46 2.46
N ALA A 164 9.64 -2.32 2.51
CA ALA A 164 8.54 -1.99 1.63
C ALA A 164 8.67 -0.55 1.13
N LEU A 165 8.32 -0.33 -0.14
CA LEU A 165 8.26 0.97 -0.80
C LEU A 165 6.84 1.19 -1.30
N GLY A 166 6.32 2.40 -1.14
CA GLY A 166 5.03 2.83 -1.64
C GLY A 166 5.17 3.85 -2.75
N GLY A 167 4.30 3.77 -3.74
CA GLY A 167 4.16 4.75 -4.81
C GLY A 167 2.71 4.92 -5.21
N ALA A 168 2.39 6.02 -5.89
CA ALA A 168 1.05 6.34 -6.37
C ALA A 168 1.08 6.69 -7.84
N LEU A 169 0.12 6.15 -8.60
CA LEU A 169 -0.16 6.55 -9.97
C LEU A 169 -1.64 6.27 -10.27
N ASP A 170 -2.35 7.26 -10.81
CA ASP A 170 -3.73 7.13 -11.30
C ASP A 170 -4.69 6.44 -10.31
N GLY A 171 -4.66 6.88 -9.05
CA GLY A 171 -5.51 6.31 -8.01
C GLY A 171 -5.13 4.89 -7.57
N ARG A 172 -3.96 4.39 -7.98
CA ARG A 172 -3.45 3.08 -7.59
C ARG A 172 -2.28 3.20 -6.62
N TYR A 173 -2.26 2.33 -5.63
CA TYR A 173 -1.18 2.18 -4.67
C TYR A 173 -0.24 1.05 -5.12
N TYR A 174 0.97 1.41 -5.46
CA TYR A 174 2.05 0.49 -5.82
C TYR A 174 2.84 0.15 -4.57
N LEU A 175 2.88 -1.12 -4.21
CA LEU A 175 3.59 -1.62 -3.04
C LEU A 175 4.66 -2.62 -3.47
N HIS A 176 5.90 -2.15 -3.48
CA HIS A 176 7.06 -2.98 -3.71
C HIS A 176 7.51 -3.62 -2.40
N LEU A 177 7.70 -4.92 -2.39
CA LEU A 177 8.06 -5.71 -1.22
C LEU A 177 9.36 -6.46 -1.46
N VAL A 178 10.32 -6.30 -0.55
CA VAL A 178 11.48 -7.19 -0.45
C VAL A 178 11.24 -8.16 0.68
N ARG A 179 11.24 -9.46 0.35
CA ARG A 179 10.92 -10.56 1.25
C ARG A 179 12.11 -11.51 1.37
N GLY A 180 12.17 -12.25 2.46
CA GLY A 180 13.10 -13.36 2.62
C GLY A 180 13.89 -13.33 3.91
N ASN A 181 14.39 -14.49 4.29
CA ASN A 181 15.32 -14.69 5.39
C ASN A 181 16.64 -15.21 4.80
N GLY A 182 17.73 -14.45 4.98
CA GLY A 182 19.04 -14.84 4.47
C GLY A 182 19.33 -14.38 3.04
N GLU A 183 20.02 -15.19 2.25
CA GLU A 183 20.53 -14.85 0.91
C GLU A 183 19.44 -14.84 -0.18
N ALA A 184 18.39 -15.64 -0.03
CA ALA A 184 17.29 -15.68 -1.00
C ALA A 184 16.30 -14.55 -0.73
N GLN A 185 16.38 -13.48 -1.51
CA GLN A 185 15.41 -12.39 -1.51
C GLN A 185 14.41 -12.57 -2.65
N ALA A 186 13.12 -12.52 -2.32
CA ALA A 186 12.05 -12.47 -3.30
C ALA A 186 11.47 -11.05 -3.33
N VAL A 187 11.42 -10.48 -4.52
CA VAL A 187 10.84 -9.16 -4.77
C VAL A 187 9.44 -9.35 -5.34
N ARG A 188 8.50 -8.52 -4.92
CA ARG A 188 7.12 -8.47 -5.44
C ARG A 188 6.67 -7.04 -5.59
N LEU A 189 5.94 -6.77 -6.66
CA LEU A 189 5.20 -5.53 -6.85
C LEU A 189 3.70 -5.84 -6.80
N LEU A 190 3.05 -5.38 -5.74
CA LEU A 190 1.61 -5.46 -5.57
C LEU A 190 0.99 -4.10 -5.90
N VAL A 191 -0.11 -4.09 -6.62
CA VAL A 191 -0.80 -2.86 -7.00
C VAL A 191 -2.25 -2.95 -6.51
N TYR A 192 -2.68 -1.94 -5.79
CA TYR A 192 -4.04 -1.81 -5.28
C TYR A 192 -4.77 -0.70 -6.04
N ASP A 193 -5.82 -1.06 -6.75
CA ASP A 193 -6.76 -0.12 -7.36
C ASP A 193 -7.71 0.38 -6.28
N THR A 194 -7.58 1.65 -5.89
CA THR A 194 -8.33 2.20 -4.76
C THR A 194 -9.80 2.42 -5.07
N GLU A 195 -10.16 2.59 -6.34
CA GLU A 195 -11.56 2.77 -6.78
C GLU A 195 -12.31 1.45 -6.81
N ARG A 196 -11.65 0.38 -7.29
CA ARG A 196 -12.27 -0.94 -7.44
C ARG A 196 -12.06 -1.85 -6.26
N GLY A 197 -11.16 -1.52 -5.34
CA GLY A 197 -10.79 -2.37 -4.22
C GLY A 197 -10.10 -3.68 -4.64
N LEU A 198 -9.42 -3.68 -5.78
CA LEU A 198 -8.79 -4.86 -6.36
C LEU A 198 -7.27 -4.84 -6.22
N TRP A 199 -6.71 -6.02 -5.97
CA TRP A 199 -5.27 -6.22 -5.93
C TRP A 199 -4.81 -6.98 -7.17
N GLN A 200 -3.67 -6.55 -7.71
CA GLN A 200 -2.93 -7.25 -8.75
C GLN A 200 -1.45 -7.36 -8.35
N GLU A 201 -0.74 -8.27 -8.96
CA GLU A 201 0.70 -8.41 -8.84
C GLU A 201 1.32 -8.21 -10.22
N GLU A 202 2.32 -7.35 -10.30
CA GLU A 202 3.05 -7.04 -11.51
C GLU A 202 4.45 -7.65 -11.46
N ASP A 203 5.04 -7.91 -12.61
CA ASP A 203 6.32 -8.60 -12.76
C ASP A 203 7.54 -7.67 -12.67
N VAL A 204 7.32 -6.37 -12.48
CA VAL A 204 8.39 -5.38 -12.44
C VAL A 204 9.18 -5.49 -11.14
N CYS A 205 10.48 -5.71 -11.27
CA CYS A 205 11.41 -5.59 -10.14
C CYS A 205 12.01 -4.20 -10.13
N SER A 206 11.68 -3.41 -9.10
CA SER A 206 12.33 -2.13 -8.85
C SER A 206 13.08 -2.16 -7.52
N TYR A 207 14.19 -1.43 -7.43
CA TYR A 207 14.89 -1.22 -6.15
C TYR A 207 14.42 0.06 -5.47
N GLU A 208 13.96 1.03 -6.25
CA GLU A 208 13.49 2.32 -5.80
C GLU A 208 12.29 2.78 -6.63
N MET A 209 11.41 3.57 -5.99
CA MET A 209 10.27 4.22 -6.63
C MET A 209 10.21 5.68 -6.20
N ALA A 210 9.86 6.57 -7.13
CA ALA A 210 9.64 7.97 -6.85
C ALA A 210 8.53 8.53 -7.74
N GLY A 211 7.61 9.29 -7.14
CA GLY A 211 6.58 10.04 -7.87
C GLY A 211 7.06 11.46 -8.16
N SER A 212 6.87 11.94 -9.37
CA SER A 212 7.14 13.32 -9.77
C SER A 212 6.24 13.74 -10.93
N GLY A 213 5.61 14.90 -10.81
CA GLY A 213 4.80 15.46 -11.90
C GLY A 213 3.62 14.59 -12.35
N GLY A 214 3.02 13.84 -11.44
CA GLY A 214 1.93 12.91 -11.76
C GLY A 214 2.39 11.58 -12.38
N GLN A 215 3.70 11.35 -12.47
CA GLN A 215 4.31 10.15 -13.02
C GLN A 215 4.98 9.35 -11.91
N LEU A 216 4.90 8.03 -11.96
CA LEU A 216 5.66 7.12 -11.10
C LEU A 216 6.88 6.59 -11.87
N TYR A 217 8.05 6.76 -11.28
CA TYR A 217 9.30 6.26 -11.82
C TYR A 217 9.79 5.07 -10.99
N LEU A 218 10.27 4.07 -11.67
CA LEU A 218 10.80 2.81 -11.12
C LEU A 218 12.26 2.68 -11.55
N TRP A 219 13.16 2.38 -10.63
CA TRP A 219 14.57 2.13 -10.93
C TRP A 219 14.92 0.67 -10.65
N ASP A 220 15.42 -0.03 -11.65
CA ASP A 220 15.77 -1.46 -11.60
C ASP A 220 17.24 -1.73 -11.28
N GLY A 221 18.00 -0.70 -10.93
CA GLY A 221 19.45 -0.77 -10.70
C GLY A 221 20.28 -0.43 -11.95
N LYS A 222 19.66 -0.28 -13.12
CA LYS A 222 20.32 0.04 -14.40
C LYS A 222 19.62 1.15 -15.15
N ALA A 223 18.31 1.10 -15.24
CA ALA A 223 17.49 2.03 -15.99
C ALA A 223 16.36 2.58 -15.11
N ILE A 224 15.88 3.77 -15.48
CA ILE A 224 14.69 4.37 -14.91
C ILE A 224 13.55 4.13 -15.89
N TRP A 225 12.49 3.50 -15.38
CA TRP A 225 11.26 3.20 -16.10
C TRP A 225 10.16 4.13 -15.63
N ALA A 226 9.30 4.59 -16.50
CA ALA A 226 8.07 5.27 -16.14
C ALA A 226 6.93 4.25 -16.12
N ALA A 227 6.22 4.16 -15.01
CA ALA A 227 5.00 3.36 -14.93
C ALA A 227 3.88 4.15 -15.61
N ASP A 228 3.58 3.82 -16.85
CA ASP A 228 2.52 4.44 -17.63
C ASP A 228 1.82 3.36 -18.45
N ALA A 229 0.57 3.10 -18.12
CA ALA A 229 -0.22 2.05 -18.75
C ALA A 229 -0.72 2.44 -20.15
N ASP A 230 -0.77 3.74 -20.50
CA ASP A 230 -1.55 4.23 -21.65
C ASP A 230 -0.68 4.78 -22.82
N ARG A 231 0.64 4.77 -22.68
CA ARG A 231 1.52 5.31 -23.75
C ARG A 231 2.06 4.20 -24.65
N GLU A 232 1.29 3.79 -25.63
CA GLU A 232 1.73 2.88 -26.70
C GLU A 232 2.99 3.37 -27.43
N GLU A 233 3.22 4.68 -27.52
CA GLU A 233 4.33 5.29 -28.24
C GLU A 233 5.72 5.03 -27.63
N ASN A 234 5.80 4.84 -26.32
CA ASN A 234 7.09 4.66 -25.63
C ASN A 234 7.65 3.23 -25.72
N TRP A 235 6.82 2.25 -25.96
CA TRP A 235 7.19 0.83 -26.07
C TRP A 235 8.03 0.55 -27.30
N GLN A 236 7.75 1.22 -28.40
CA GLN A 236 8.48 1.07 -29.68
C GLN A 236 9.89 1.66 -29.62
N GLN A 237 10.14 2.66 -28.79
CA GLN A 237 11.45 3.31 -28.66
C GLN A 237 12.43 2.51 -27.81
N ALA A 238 11.96 1.72 -26.86
CA ALA A 238 12.79 0.93 -25.96
C ALA A 238 13.25 -0.41 -26.58
N GLY A 239 12.82 -0.74 -27.81
CA GLY A 239 13.18 -1.99 -28.48
C GLY A 239 12.60 -3.26 -27.83
N GLY A 240 11.70 -3.09 -26.87
CA GLY A 240 10.97 -4.16 -26.21
C GLY A 240 9.52 -4.13 -26.63
N ILE A 241 9.09 -5.12 -27.39
CA ILE A 241 7.67 -5.36 -27.62
C ILE A 241 7.18 -6.08 -26.37
N GLU A 242 6.22 -5.52 -25.64
CA GLU A 242 5.42 -6.28 -24.66
C GLU A 242 4.50 -7.30 -25.34
N ASP A 243 5.07 -8.01 -26.31
CA ASP A 243 4.36 -9.05 -27.01
C ASP A 243 4.07 -10.19 -26.05
N GLY A 244 2.89 -10.11 -25.45
CA GLY A 244 2.31 -11.20 -24.72
C GLY A 244 2.75 -11.33 -23.28
N VAL A 245 2.48 -10.30 -22.48
CA VAL A 245 2.49 -10.42 -21.02
C VAL A 245 1.60 -11.58 -20.61
N SER A 246 2.15 -12.49 -19.82
CA SER A 246 1.39 -13.57 -19.22
C SER A 246 0.61 -13.03 -18.03
N PHE A 247 -0.67 -13.33 -17.95
CA PHE A 247 -1.52 -12.97 -16.82
C PHE A 247 -2.10 -14.20 -16.14
N GLU A 248 -2.37 -14.08 -14.86
CA GLU A 248 -3.10 -15.07 -14.07
C GLU A 248 -4.10 -14.34 -13.15
N LEU A 249 -5.37 -14.70 -13.26
CA LEU A 249 -6.43 -14.25 -12.37
C LEU A 249 -6.99 -15.45 -11.64
N VAL A 250 -7.04 -15.39 -10.30
CA VAL A 250 -7.62 -16.42 -9.45
C VAL A 250 -8.71 -15.80 -8.60
N SER A 251 -9.92 -16.35 -8.66
CA SER A 251 -11.03 -15.90 -7.81
C SER A 251 -10.80 -16.31 -6.34
N GLY A 252 -11.48 -15.61 -5.42
CA GLY A 252 -11.72 -16.14 -4.08
C GLY A 252 -12.54 -17.43 -4.10
N ASN A 253 -12.71 -18.02 -2.93
CA ASN A 253 -13.64 -19.15 -2.76
C ASN A 253 -15.08 -18.67 -2.94
N ILE A 254 -15.81 -19.33 -3.79
CA ILE A 254 -17.22 -19.09 -4.09
C ILE A 254 -18.03 -20.21 -3.46
N GLY A 255 -19.07 -19.87 -2.69
CA GLY A 255 -19.96 -20.83 -2.05
C GLY A 255 -19.77 -21.04 -0.57
N LEU A 256 -18.72 -20.49 0.04
CA LEU A 256 -18.50 -20.59 1.49
C LEU A 256 -19.58 -19.89 2.34
N ASP A 257 -20.35 -18.98 1.73
CA ASP A 257 -21.41 -18.22 2.42
C ASP A 257 -22.71 -19.01 2.57
N SER A 258 -22.79 -20.20 1.96
CA SER A 258 -23.96 -21.07 2.03
C SER A 258 -23.59 -22.42 2.65
N PRO A 259 -24.39 -22.93 3.60
CA PRO A 259 -24.22 -24.28 4.13
C PRO A 259 -24.59 -25.38 3.11
N GLU A 260 -25.20 -24.99 1.98
CA GLU A 260 -25.65 -25.90 0.94
C GLU A 260 -24.56 -26.07 -0.13
N GLU A 261 -24.45 -27.30 -0.65
CA GLU A 261 -23.58 -27.56 -1.79
C GLU A 261 -24.00 -26.76 -3.03
N LEU A 262 -23.02 -26.19 -3.72
CA LEU A 262 -23.20 -25.53 -4.99
C LEU A 262 -23.29 -26.57 -6.12
N TYR A 263 -24.22 -26.34 -7.02
CA TYR A 263 -24.30 -27.03 -8.29
C TYR A 263 -24.09 -26.02 -9.41
N LEU A 264 -22.88 -25.96 -9.96
CA LEU A 264 -22.58 -25.08 -11.08
C LEU A 264 -23.04 -25.75 -12.37
N SER A 265 -23.90 -25.07 -13.14
CA SER A 265 -24.46 -25.60 -14.39
C SER A 265 -23.92 -24.92 -15.65
N ARG A 266 -23.45 -23.67 -15.53
CA ARG A 266 -22.92 -22.90 -16.66
C ARG A 266 -21.93 -21.86 -16.20
N LEU A 267 -20.91 -21.62 -17.00
CA LEU A 267 -19.96 -20.53 -16.85
C LEU A 267 -19.83 -19.80 -18.18
N THR A 268 -20.07 -18.49 -18.17
CA THR A 268 -19.96 -17.63 -19.35
C THR A 268 -18.94 -16.54 -19.10
N LEU A 269 -17.97 -16.41 -19.99
CA LEU A 269 -16.96 -15.35 -19.99
C LEU A 269 -17.31 -14.32 -21.06
N ARG A 270 -17.39 -13.05 -20.66
CA ARG A 270 -17.47 -11.92 -21.61
C ARG A 270 -16.13 -11.17 -21.55
N LEU A 271 -15.43 -11.19 -22.66
CA LEU A 271 -14.12 -10.57 -22.76
C LEU A 271 -13.89 -9.92 -24.12
N GLU A 272 -12.99 -8.97 -24.13
CA GLU A 272 -12.39 -8.37 -25.33
C GLU A 272 -10.91 -8.74 -25.33
N ALA A 273 -10.42 -9.30 -26.38
CA ALA A 273 -9.03 -9.72 -26.53
C ALA A 273 -8.51 -9.38 -27.90
N GLU A 274 -7.22 -9.07 -27.99
CA GLU A 274 -6.56 -8.96 -29.28
C GLU A 274 -6.46 -10.31 -29.97
N VAL A 275 -6.37 -10.25 -31.31
CA VAL A 275 -6.20 -11.43 -32.14
C VAL A 275 -4.96 -12.19 -31.71
N LYS A 276 -5.07 -13.51 -31.52
CA LYS A 276 -4.06 -14.45 -31.03
C LYS A 276 -3.85 -14.51 -29.51
N SER A 277 -4.59 -13.74 -28.70
CA SER A 277 -4.54 -13.94 -27.25
C SER A 277 -5.01 -15.34 -26.88
N ARG A 278 -4.31 -16.00 -25.97
CA ARG A 278 -4.63 -17.35 -25.49
C ARG A 278 -5.08 -17.28 -24.05
N ILE A 279 -6.15 -18.00 -23.75
CA ILE A 279 -6.75 -18.03 -22.41
C ILE A 279 -7.01 -19.48 -22.03
N GLU A 280 -6.51 -19.88 -20.89
CA GLU A 280 -6.86 -21.14 -20.23
C GLU A 280 -7.83 -20.84 -19.10
N VAL A 281 -8.94 -21.54 -19.07
CA VAL A 281 -9.93 -21.49 -17.99
C VAL A 281 -9.82 -22.76 -17.18
N ALA A 282 -9.61 -22.65 -15.89
CA ALA A 282 -9.54 -23.77 -14.97
C ALA A 282 -10.42 -23.54 -13.74
N VAL A 283 -10.81 -24.61 -13.08
CA VAL A 283 -11.60 -24.60 -11.85
C VAL A 283 -10.93 -25.48 -10.79
N SER A 284 -11.06 -25.09 -9.54
CA SER A 284 -10.69 -25.91 -8.38
C SER A 284 -11.91 -26.07 -7.50
N TYR A 285 -12.30 -27.31 -7.23
CA TYR A 285 -13.43 -27.66 -6.37
C TYR A 285 -12.90 -28.04 -4.99
N ASP A 286 -13.53 -27.54 -3.92
CA ASP A 286 -13.24 -27.87 -2.52
C ASP A 286 -11.74 -27.76 -2.16
N SER A 287 -11.10 -26.74 -2.70
CA SER A 287 -9.65 -26.49 -2.57
C SER A 287 -8.75 -27.61 -3.13
N GLY A 288 -9.28 -28.45 -4.01
CA GLY A 288 -8.55 -29.50 -4.71
C GLY A 288 -7.64 -28.99 -5.82
N ALA A 289 -7.14 -29.91 -6.64
CA ALA A 289 -6.30 -29.58 -7.79
C ALA A 289 -7.05 -28.76 -8.83
N TRP A 290 -6.30 -27.96 -9.62
CA TRP A 290 -6.87 -27.23 -10.75
C TRP A 290 -7.18 -28.17 -11.91
N GLU A 291 -8.40 -28.09 -12.39
CA GLU A 291 -8.89 -28.83 -13.57
C GLU A 291 -9.09 -27.81 -14.72
N THR A 292 -8.38 -27.99 -15.82
CA THR A 292 -8.55 -27.16 -17.02
C THR A 292 -9.86 -27.50 -17.70
N LEU A 293 -10.72 -26.50 -17.85
CA LEU A 293 -12.03 -26.65 -18.49
C LEU A 293 -11.97 -26.38 -20.00
N ALA A 294 -11.24 -25.31 -20.37
CA ALA A 294 -11.15 -24.87 -21.76
C ALA A 294 -9.83 -24.14 -22.01
N GLN A 295 -9.41 -24.23 -23.27
CA GLN A 295 -8.38 -23.37 -23.85
C GLN A 295 -9.01 -22.61 -25.01
N LEU A 296 -9.02 -21.29 -24.90
CA LEU A 296 -9.64 -20.39 -25.85
C LEU A 296 -8.56 -19.59 -26.56
N THR A 297 -8.73 -19.43 -27.86
CA THR A 297 -7.95 -18.47 -28.64
C THR A 297 -8.88 -17.35 -29.06
N ALA A 298 -8.57 -16.13 -28.71
CA ALA A 298 -9.38 -15.00 -29.06
C ALA A 298 -9.16 -14.61 -30.52
N ASP A 299 -10.26 -14.42 -31.20
CA ASP A 299 -10.36 -13.98 -32.60
C ASP A 299 -11.25 -12.73 -32.72
N GLY A 300 -11.20 -11.85 -31.73
CA GLY A 300 -12.08 -10.69 -31.60
C GLY A 300 -13.43 -10.99 -30.96
N ARG A 301 -13.70 -12.20 -30.55
CA ARG A 301 -14.96 -12.58 -29.90
C ARG A 301 -15.05 -12.05 -28.48
N ARG A 302 -16.30 -11.85 -28.06
CA ARG A 302 -16.66 -11.12 -26.83
C ARG A 302 -17.38 -11.97 -25.79
N CYS A 303 -17.81 -13.18 -26.13
CA CYS A 303 -18.57 -14.04 -25.23
C CYS A 303 -18.28 -15.52 -25.50
N PHE A 304 -17.91 -16.24 -24.44
CA PHE A 304 -17.63 -17.66 -24.50
C PHE A 304 -18.41 -18.40 -23.42
N ASP A 305 -19.13 -19.46 -23.81
CA ASP A 305 -19.61 -20.45 -22.86
C ASP A 305 -18.51 -21.47 -22.62
N VAL A 306 -18.09 -21.61 -21.37
CA VAL A 306 -17.04 -22.55 -21.00
C VAL A 306 -17.67 -23.91 -20.77
N PRO A 307 -17.28 -24.94 -21.57
CA PRO A 307 -17.79 -26.28 -21.37
C PRO A 307 -17.21 -26.90 -20.11
N PHE A 308 -18.04 -27.47 -19.27
CA PHE A 308 -17.58 -28.27 -18.12
C PHE A 308 -18.66 -29.30 -17.72
N VAL A 309 -18.26 -30.30 -16.95
CA VAL A 309 -19.18 -31.27 -16.41
C VAL A 309 -19.70 -30.77 -15.07
N PRO A 310 -21.01 -30.48 -14.96
CA PRO A 310 -21.58 -30.01 -13.71
C PRO A 310 -21.38 -31.03 -12.58
N ARG A 311 -20.92 -30.56 -11.43
CA ARG A 311 -20.84 -31.37 -10.22
C ARG A 311 -21.14 -30.53 -8.97
N ARG A 312 -21.49 -31.20 -7.89
CA ARG A 312 -21.70 -30.56 -6.58
C ARG A 312 -20.37 -30.32 -5.89
N CYS A 313 -20.27 -29.20 -5.19
CA CYS A 313 -19.11 -28.85 -4.37
C CYS A 313 -19.52 -27.93 -3.23
N GLY A 314 -18.80 -27.95 -2.14
CA GLY A 314 -18.97 -27.00 -1.03
C GLY A 314 -18.39 -25.62 -1.38
N SER A 315 -17.32 -25.58 -2.19
CA SER A 315 -16.72 -24.33 -2.68
C SER A 315 -16.04 -24.55 -4.02
N LEU A 316 -15.87 -23.47 -4.76
CA LEU A 316 -15.10 -23.50 -6.00
C LEU A 316 -14.31 -22.22 -6.20
N ARG A 317 -13.21 -22.30 -6.96
CA ARG A 317 -12.43 -21.16 -7.44
C ARG A 317 -12.21 -21.26 -8.93
N PHE A 318 -12.18 -20.12 -9.60
CA PHE A 318 -11.81 -20.02 -11.01
C PHE A 318 -10.40 -19.50 -11.17
N ARG A 319 -9.73 -19.96 -12.20
CA ARG A 319 -8.44 -19.45 -12.64
C ARG A 319 -8.50 -19.18 -14.14
N LEU A 320 -8.14 -17.97 -14.52
CA LEU A 320 -7.91 -17.57 -15.89
C LEU A 320 -6.41 -17.32 -16.05
N LYS A 321 -5.76 -18.09 -16.92
CA LYS A 321 -4.38 -17.87 -17.33
C LYS A 321 -4.35 -17.51 -18.79
N GLY A 322 -3.49 -16.60 -19.18
CA GLY A 322 -3.40 -16.26 -20.55
C GLY A 322 -2.13 -15.50 -20.92
N ARG A 323 -2.07 -15.16 -22.18
CA ARG A 323 -1.04 -14.33 -22.77
C ARG A 323 -1.66 -13.44 -23.84
N GLY A 324 -1.24 -12.17 -23.89
CA GLY A 324 -1.77 -11.15 -24.79
C GLY A 324 -2.68 -10.18 -24.08
N GLN A 325 -3.09 -9.15 -24.79
CA GLN A 325 -3.95 -8.10 -24.25
C GLN A 325 -5.38 -8.61 -24.09
N LEU A 326 -5.93 -8.46 -22.90
CA LEU A 326 -7.26 -8.96 -22.53
C LEU A 326 -7.97 -7.98 -21.61
N THR A 327 -9.24 -7.70 -21.93
CA THR A 327 -10.15 -7.03 -21.01
C THR A 327 -11.27 -8.00 -20.63
N LEU A 328 -11.32 -8.43 -19.37
CA LEU A 328 -12.44 -9.23 -18.83
C LEU A 328 -13.58 -8.28 -18.45
N ARG A 329 -14.72 -8.40 -19.14
CA ARG A 329 -15.92 -7.58 -18.89
C ARG A 329 -16.84 -8.19 -17.84
N SER A 330 -17.05 -9.50 -17.91
CA SER A 330 -17.83 -10.22 -16.88
C SER A 330 -17.49 -11.70 -16.87
N LEU A 331 -17.65 -12.30 -15.69
CA LEU A 331 -17.66 -13.74 -15.47
C LEU A 331 -19.02 -14.08 -14.85
N THR A 332 -19.89 -14.73 -15.63
CA THR A 332 -21.24 -15.10 -15.18
C THR A 332 -21.29 -16.59 -14.90
N ARG A 333 -21.80 -16.95 -13.75
CA ARG A 333 -22.06 -18.33 -13.35
C ARG A 333 -23.57 -18.57 -13.23
N THR A 334 -24.03 -19.74 -13.65
CA THR A 334 -25.37 -20.23 -13.34
C THR A 334 -25.22 -21.36 -12.35
N SER A 335 -25.79 -21.20 -11.16
CA SER A 335 -25.81 -22.22 -10.12
C SER A 335 -27.26 -22.59 -9.78
N ALA A 336 -27.50 -23.83 -9.44
CA ALA A 336 -28.77 -24.29 -8.88
C ALA A 336 -28.52 -24.66 -7.40
N ALA A 337 -29.40 -24.20 -6.51
CA ALA A 337 -29.46 -24.74 -5.16
C ALA A 337 -30.02 -26.17 -5.21
N ALA A 338 -29.59 -27.01 -4.27
CA ALA A 338 -29.95 -28.43 -4.24
C ALA A 338 -31.47 -28.70 -4.09
N LYS A 339 -32.25 -27.67 -3.84
CA LYS A 339 -33.72 -27.71 -3.80
C LYS A 339 -34.33 -26.80 -4.87
N GLY A 340 -34.35 -27.26 -6.11
CA GLY A 340 -35.39 -26.90 -7.09
C GLY A 340 -35.50 -25.48 -7.65
N GLY A 341 -34.49 -24.63 -7.50
CA GLY A 341 -34.52 -23.28 -8.09
C GLY A 341 -33.24 -22.94 -8.85
N ILE A 342 -33.37 -22.42 -10.07
CA ILE A 342 -32.25 -21.88 -10.83
C ILE A 342 -32.08 -20.41 -10.44
N LEU A 343 -30.93 -20.07 -9.83
CA LEU A 343 -30.57 -18.69 -9.55
C LEU A 343 -29.41 -18.30 -10.46
N ALA A 344 -29.62 -17.29 -11.30
CA ALA A 344 -28.54 -16.60 -12.01
C ALA A 344 -28.05 -15.46 -11.14
N GLN A 345 -26.74 -15.45 -10.78
CA GLN A 345 -26.09 -14.31 -10.14
C GLN A 345 -24.99 -13.79 -11.06
N GLU A 346 -25.05 -12.51 -11.36
CA GLU A 346 -23.93 -11.78 -11.94
C GLU A 346 -22.91 -11.47 -10.85
N VAL A 347 -21.67 -11.76 -11.13
CA VAL A 347 -20.53 -11.34 -10.29
C VAL A 347 -19.90 -10.15 -11.00
N ASN A 348 -20.14 -8.97 -10.46
CA ASN A 348 -19.50 -7.73 -10.90
C ASN A 348 -18.05 -7.64 -10.39
#